data_52a6c091bca846c97b93bc02c73d1542
#
_entry.id   52a6c091bca846c97b93bc02c73d1542
#
_cell.length_a   1.000
_cell.length_b   1.000
_cell.length_c   1.000
_cell.angle_alpha   90.00
_cell.angle_beta   90.00
_cell.angle_gamma   90.00
#
_symmetry.space_group_name_H-M   'P 1'
#
loop_
_entity.id
_entity.type
_entity.pdbx_description
1 polymer ?
#
loop_
_entity_poly.entity_id
_entity_poly.type
_entity_poly.pdbx_seq_one_letter_code
_entity_poly.pdbx_strand_id
1 'polypeptide(L)'
;MTIYTPAGYEKGGKYPVLYLLHGAGGDENAWSELGRAAQILDNLIATGKAKPMIVVMPNGNPNCQAAPGEWSFGMYTPGFRDGGTGPKDPAVATIPESFMDIVNYVDANYRTVKTRAGRAICGLSMGGGHTFHVSLLYPNTFDYFGLFSAGLHLAKGGYQDSFADQIKANPEFADQSAKLFGSKPKLYWMGMGKTDFLYQSTVDLRAFWDSKGYKYEYVETDGGHIWRNWRIYLTMFAQKIFK
;
A
#
# COMPACT_ATOMS: atom_id res chain seq x y z
N MET A 1 12.66 -7.25 4.13
CA MET A 1 11.77 -7.17 2.94
C MET A 1 11.99 -8.36 2.04
N THR A 2 10.94 -8.86 1.40
CA THR A 2 10.97 -9.88 0.35
C THR A 2 10.88 -9.21 -1.02
N ILE A 3 11.69 -9.67 -1.98
CA ILE A 3 11.73 -9.09 -3.33
C ILE A 3 11.37 -10.17 -4.35
N TYR A 4 10.38 -9.86 -5.19
CA TYR A 4 10.07 -10.62 -6.39
C TYR A 4 10.71 -9.95 -7.61
N THR A 5 11.35 -10.73 -8.46
CA THR A 5 11.84 -10.29 -9.77
C THR A 5 11.14 -11.09 -10.87
N PRO A 6 10.75 -10.46 -12.00
CA PRO A 6 10.03 -11.15 -13.05
C PRO A 6 10.94 -12.14 -13.79
N ALA A 7 10.35 -13.12 -14.45
CA ALA A 7 11.07 -14.06 -15.30
C ALA A 7 11.93 -13.31 -16.33
N GLY A 8 13.19 -13.72 -16.45
CA GLY A 8 14.16 -13.08 -17.34
C GLY A 8 14.85 -11.83 -16.76
N TYR A 9 14.65 -11.52 -15.49
CA TYR A 9 15.33 -10.39 -14.84
C TYR A 9 16.85 -10.42 -15.05
N GLU A 10 17.49 -11.58 -14.95
CA GLU A 10 18.95 -11.73 -15.10
C GLU A 10 19.50 -11.33 -16.50
N LYS A 11 18.62 -11.34 -17.52
CA LYS A 11 19.01 -10.98 -18.89
C LYS A 11 19.21 -9.48 -19.12
N GLY A 12 19.06 -8.66 -18.10
CA GLY A 12 19.24 -7.21 -18.16
C GLY A 12 17.93 -6.44 -18.37
N GLY A 13 18.07 -5.11 -18.51
CA GLY A 13 16.94 -4.19 -18.59
C GLY A 13 16.59 -3.55 -17.26
N LYS A 14 15.79 -2.48 -17.32
CA LYS A 14 15.25 -1.80 -16.14
C LYS A 14 13.77 -2.09 -16.03
N TYR A 15 13.30 -2.29 -14.81
CA TYR A 15 11.94 -2.67 -14.52
C TYR A 15 11.24 -1.62 -13.64
N PRO A 16 9.95 -1.34 -13.85
CA PRO A 16 9.16 -0.58 -12.90
C PRO A 16 9.03 -1.37 -11.59
N VAL A 17 8.73 -0.67 -10.51
CA VAL A 17 8.69 -1.22 -9.15
C VAL A 17 7.30 -1.04 -8.54
N LEU A 18 6.71 -2.14 -8.09
CA LEU A 18 5.53 -2.17 -7.24
C LEU A 18 5.96 -2.41 -5.80
N TYR A 19 5.67 -1.45 -4.91
CA TYR A 19 5.78 -1.63 -3.46
C TYR A 19 4.45 -2.16 -2.94
N LEU A 20 4.46 -3.35 -2.34
CA LEU A 20 3.27 -4.11 -1.97
C LEU A 20 3.26 -4.39 -0.46
N LEU A 21 2.40 -3.70 0.27
CA LEU A 21 2.42 -3.61 1.72
C LEU A 21 1.41 -4.55 2.38
N HIS A 22 1.85 -5.30 3.39
CA HIS A 22 1.00 -6.21 4.17
C HIS A 22 0.15 -5.47 5.21
N GLY A 23 -0.81 -6.16 5.81
CA GLY A 23 -1.67 -5.67 6.89
C GLY A 23 -1.12 -5.93 8.29
N ALA A 24 -1.83 -5.45 9.31
CA ALA A 24 -1.49 -5.73 10.70
C ALA A 24 -1.39 -7.23 10.96
N GLY A 25 -0.41 -7.63 11.75
CA GLY A 25 -0.14 -9.04 12.06
C GLY A 25 0.55 -9.84 10.94
N GLY A 26 0.81 -9.23 9.78
CA GLY A 26 1.62 -9.81 8.72
C GLY A 26 3.09 -9.38 8.79
N ASP A 27 3.86 -9.91 7.86
CA ASP A 27 5.27 -9.61 7.64
C ASP A 27 5.57 -9.50 6.14
N GLU A 28 6.83 -9.42 5.77
CA GLU A 28 7.29 -9.34 4.39
C GLU A 28 6.94 -10.55 3.53
N ASN A 29 6.53 -11.68 4.12
CA ASN A 29 6.15 -12.90 3.40
C ASN A 29 4.64 -13.06 3.22
N ALA A 30 3.82 -12.25 3.91
CA ALA A 30 2.37 -12.36 3.90
C ALA A 30 1.78 -12.32 2.47
N TRP A 31 2.27 -11.45 1.61
CA TRP A 31 1.82 -11.38 0.23
C TRP A 31 2.28 -12.57 -0.63
N SER A 32 3.46 -13.11 -0.37
CA SER A 32 3.96 -14.29 -1.07
C SER A 32 3.17 -15.54 -0.68
N GLU A 33 2.92 -15.73 0.60
CA GLU A 33 2.31 -16.94 1.14
C GLU A 33 0.78 -16.90 1.08
N LEU A 34 0.16 -15.88 1.66
CA LEU A 34 -1.30 -15.73 1.72
C LEU A 34 -1.87 -15.03 0.49
N GLY A 35 -1.16 -14.02 0.02
CA GLY A 35 -1.55 -13.21 -1.13
C GLY A 35 -1.33 -13.89 -2.47
N ARG A 36 -0.44 -14.88 -2.53
CA ARG A 36 -0.05 -15.54 -3.80
C ARG A 36 0.45 -14.56 -4.85
N ALA A 37 1.16 -13.52 -4.40
CA ALA A 37 1.55 -12.41 -5.27
C ALA A 37 2.39 -12.86 -6.48
N ALA A 38 3.37 -13.74 -6.27
CA ALA A 38 4.21 -14.25 -7.34
C ALA A 38 3.38 -14.98 -8.41
N GLN A 39 2.50 -15.90 -8.01
CA GLN A 39 1.66 -16.65 -8.95
C GLN A 39 0.69 -15.74 -9.72
N ILE A 40 0.10 -14.74 -9.05
CA ILE A 40 -0.78 -13.76 -9.71
C ILE A 40 -0.01 -12.98 -10.77
N LEU A 41 1.16 -12.46 -10.40
CA LEU A 41 1.95 -11.62 -11.28
C LEU A 41 2.57 -12.41 -12.43
N ASP A 42 3.11 -13.62 -12.19
CA ASP A 42 3.62 -14.50 -13.24
C ASP A 42 2.55 -14.80 -14.29
N ASN A 43 1.32 -15.15 -13.85
CA ASN A 43 0.21 -15.40 -14.76
C ASN A 43 -0.20 -14.14 -15.56
N LEU A 44 -0.26 -12.97 -14.91
CA LEU A 44 -0.62 -11.73 -15.59
C LEU A 44 0.45 -11.30 -16.59
N ILE A 45 1.72 -11.45 -16.23
CA ILE A 45 2.86 -11.11 -17.10
C ILE A 45 2.92 -12.08 -18.29
N ALA A 46 2.82 -13.39 -18.05
CA ALA A 46 2.86 -14.42 -19.09
C ALA A 46 1.71 -14.27 -20.11
N THR A 47 0.55 -13.79 -19.66
CA THR A 47 -0.62 -13.53 -20.54
C THR A 47 -0.66 -12.12 -21.12
N GLY A 48 0.39 -11.30 -20.91
CA GLY A 48 0.48 -9.94 -21.42
C GLY A 48 -0.48 -8.94 -20.76
N LYS A 49 -1.11 -9.31 -19.65
CA LYS A 49 -2.08 -8.46 -18.92
C LYS A 49 -1.41 -7.47 -17.98
N ALA A 50 -0.21 -7.76 -17.49
CA ALA A 50 0.62 -6.85 -16.71
C ALA A 50 2.02 -6.72 -17.31
N LYS A 51 2.68 -5.59 -17.04
CA LYS A 51 4.09 -5.38 -17.41
C LYS A 51 4.98 -6.18 -16.46
N PRO A 52 6.10 -6.75 -16.95
CA PRO A 52 7.15 -7.26 -16.06
C PRO A 52 7.60 -6.16 -15.09
N MET A 53 7.62 -6.48 -13.79
CA MET A 53 7.94 -5.52 -12.72
C MET A 53 8.68 -6.21 -11.57
N ILE A 54 9.47 -5.44 -10.85
CA ILE A 54 9.99 -5.83 -9.53
C ILE A 54 8.89 -5.58 -8.51
N VAL A 55 8.72 -6.48 -7.53
CA VAL A 55 7.81 -6.25 -6.40
C VAL A 55 8.59 -6.26 -5.10
N VAL A 56 8.42 -5.21 -4.32
CA VAL A 56 9.06 -5.01 -3.03
C VAL A 56 8.01 -5.16 -1.94
N MET A 57 8.18 -6.13 -1.09
CA MET A 57 7.30 -6.42 0.03
C MET A 57 8.06 -6.15 1.34
N PRO A 58 8.03 -4.92 1.85
CA PRO A 58 8.71 -4.60 3.10
C PRO A 58 7.95 -5.14 4.31
N ASN A 59 8.64 -5.34 5.44
CA ASN A 59 7.99 -5.49 6.71
C ASN A 59 7.54 -4.12 7.22
N GLY A 60 6.24 -3.91 7.33
CA GLY A 60 5.62 -2.66 7.79
C GLY A 60 5.52 -2.55 9.30
N ASN A 61 5.99 -3.54 10.04
CA ASN A 61 6.05 -3.57 11.50
C ASN A 61 7.51 -3.44 11.95
N PRO A 62 8.04 -2.24 12.22
CA PRO A 62 9.45 -2.06 12.54
C PRO A 62 9.88 -2.81 13.80
N ASN A 63 8.95 -3.08 14.70
CA ASN A 63 9.17 -3.82 15.94
C ASN A 63 8.90 -5.33 15.82
N CYS A 64 8.51 -5.80 14.62
CA CYS A 64 8.31 -7.21 14.34
C CYS A 64 9.46 -7.75 13.51
N GLN A 65 10.09 -8.78 14.02
CA GLN A 65 11.03 -9.56 13.23
C GLN A 65 10.29 -10.80 12.71
N ALA A 66 10.25 -10.97 11.40
CA ALA A 66 9.71 -12.18 10.81
C ALA A 66 10.57 -13.38 11.24
N ALA A 67 9.93 -14.43 11.72
CA ALA A 67 10.61 -15.68 11.99
C ALA A 67 10.77 -16.44 10.66
N PRO A 68 11.99 -16.77 10.23
CA PRO A 68 12.21 -17.50 8.99
C PRO A 68 11.42 -18.83 8.97
N GLY A 69 10.58 -19.03 7.97
CA GLY A 69 9.82 -20.25 7.79
C GLY A 69 8.61 -20.44 8.71
N GLU A 70 8.30 -19.47 9.52
CA GLU A 70 7.08 -19.46 10.32
C GLU A 70 6.03 -18.51 9.76
N TRP A 71 4.79 -18.91 9.86
CA TRP A 71 3.64 -18.05 9.67
C TRP A 71 3.57 -17.08 10.86
N SER A 72 4.33 -16.04 10.81
CA SER A 72 4.23 -15.04 11.83
C SER A 72 3.08 -14.11 11.49
N PHE A 73 1.94 -14.36 12.08
CA PHE A 73 0.90 -13.33 12.21
C PHE A 73 1.37 -12.19 13.13
N GLY A 74 2.64 -12.08 13.42
CA GLY A 74 3.16 -11.20 14.43
C GLY A 74 2.77 -11.61 15.87
N MET A 75 2.11 -12.74 16.04
CA MET A 75 1.57 -13.17 17.35
C MET A 75 2.64 -13.40 18.40
N TYR A 76 3.86 -13.68 17.96
CA TYR A 76 5.01 -13.93 18.84
C TYR A 76 5.97 -12.76 18.92
N THR A 77 5.66 -11.66 18.27
CA THR A 77 6.53 -10.48 18.23
C THR A 77 5.90 -9.32 18.99
N PRO A 78 6.68 -8.55 19.75
CA PRO A 78 6.17 -7.42 20.55
C PRO A 78 5.42 -6.37 19.72
N GLY A 79 5.85 -6.14 18.48
CA GLY A 79 5.25 -5.13 17.61
C GLY A 79 3.80 -5.42 17.21
N PHE A 80 3.38 -6.65 17.19
CA PHE A 80 1.98 -6.99 16.92
C PHE A 80 1.04 -6.48 18.02
N ARG A 81 1.46 -6.56 19.27
CA ARG A 81 0.67 -6.09 20.44
C ARG A 81 0.50 -4.58 20.44
N ASP A 82 1.40 -3.86 19.82
CA ASP A 82 1.35 -2.42 19.71
C ASP A 82 0.52 -1.95 18.51
N GLY A 83 -0.19 -2.88 17.85
CA GLY A 83 -1.07 -2.59 16.72
C GLY A 83 -0.31 -2.21 15.43
N GLY A 84 1.00 -2.43 15.38
CA GLY A 84 1.81 -2.07 14.22
C GLY A 84 1.82 -0.57 13.91
N THR A 85 1.50 0.26 14.89
CA THR A 85 1.36 1.71 14.72
C THR A 85 2.69 2.46 14.71
N GLY A 86 3.78 1.74 14.65
CA GLY A 86 5.11 2.34 14.61
C GLY A 86 5.77 2.43 15.99
N PRO A 87 6.97 2.99 16.05
CA PRO A 87 7.74 3.10 17.27
C PRO A 87 7.02 4.02 18.27
N LYS A 88 7.02 3.61 19.54
CA LYS A 88 6.56 4.48 20.64
C LYS A 88 7.52 5.64 20.90
N ASP A 89 8.75 5.52 20.43
CA ASP A 89 9.74 6.59 20.50
C ASP A 89 9.48 7.61 19.38
N PRO A 90 9.06 8.83 19.72
CA PRO A 90 8.82 9.87 18.72
C PRO A 90 10.08 10.29 17.94
N ALA A 91 11.27 9.86 18.37
CA ALA A 91 12.51 10.09 17.64
C ALA A 91 12.72 9.08 16.49
N VAL A 92 11.93 8.00 16.44
CA VAL A 92 12.01 6.99 15.38
C VAL A 92 10.92 7.23 14.34
N ALA A 93 11.32 7.48 13.10
CA ALA A 93 10.41 7.72 12.00
C ALA A 93 9.46 6.52 11.76
N THR A 94 8.21 6.81 11.45
CA THR A 94 7.23 5.79 11.04
C THR A 94 7.57 5.20 9.67
N ILE A 95 6.99 4.05 9.33
CA ILE A 95 7.18 3.44 8.01
C ILE A 95 6.83 4.40 6.87
N PRO A 96 5.69 5.14 6.87
CA PRO A 96 5.44 6.14 5.84
C PRO A 96 6.49 7.24 5.76
N GLU A 97 6.97 7.76 6.88
CA GLU A 97 7.97 8.83 6.92
C GLU A 97 9.34 8.39 6.41
N SER A 98 9.75 7.15 6.73
CA SER A 98 11.01 6.55 6.28
C SER A 98 10.92 5.81 4.93
N PHE A 99 9.78 5.88 4.24
CA PHE A 99 9.54 5.07 3.05
C PHE A 99 10.54 5.33 1.92
N MET A 100 11.07 6.54 1.85
CA MET A 100 12.10 6.90 0.86
C MET A 100 13.42 6.15 1.05
N ASP A 101 13.74 5.68 2.25
CA ASP A 101 14.92 4.85 2.49
C ASP A 101 14.78 3.49 1.79
N ILE A 102 13.56 2.92 1.80
CA ILE A 102 13.26 1.69 1.05
C ILE A 102 13.39 1.94 -0.45
N VAL A 103 12.82 3.05 -0.96
CA VAL A 103 12.92 3.41 -2.39
C VAL A 103 14.38 3.59 -2.81
N ASN A 104 15.17 4.32 -2.03
CA ASN A 104 16.57 4.57 -2.31
C ASN A 104 17.41 3.28 -2.28
N TYR A 105 17.17 2.41 -1.31
CA TYR A 105 17.83 1.11 -1.24
C TYR A 105 17.52 0.24 -2.47
N VAL A 106 16.26 0.16 -2.86
CA VAL A 106 15.83 -0.63 -4.03
C VAL A 106 16.42 -0.06 -5.32
N ASP A 107 16.42 1.26 -5.47
CA ASP A 107 17.01 1.92 -6.62
C ASP A 107 18.54 1.78 -6.70
N ALA A 108 19.21 1.61 -5.57
CA ALA A 108 20.66 1.40 -5.51
C ALA A 108 21.05 -0.05 -5.85
N ASN A 109 20.21 -1.02 -5.49
CA ASN A 109 20.58 -2.44 -5.53
C ASN A 109 19.89 -3.24 -6.65
N TYR A 110 18.86 -2.68 -7.30
CA TYR A 110 18.11 -3.36 -8.35
C TYR A 110 18.02 -2.52 -9.63
N ARG A 111 17.78 -3.16 -10.76
CA ARG A 111 17.65 -2.47 -12.08
C ARG A 111 16.26 -1.84 -12.21
N THR A 112 16.07 -0.68 -11.61
CA THR A 112 14.80 0.01 -11.53
C THR A 112 14.66 1.13 -12.58
N VAL A 113 13.42 1.41 -12.98
CA VAL A 113 13.04 2.66 -13.65
C VAL A 113 12.84 3.73 -12.58
N LYS A 114 13.86 4.59 -12.40
CA LYS A 114 13.96 5.56 -11.29
C LYS A 114 13.11 6.83 -11.49
N THR A 115 11.92 6.69 -12.05
CA THR A 115 10.98 7.80 -12.27
C THR A 115 9.66 7.52 -11.57
N ARG A 116 8.86 8.54 -11.30
CA ARG A 116 7.53 8.37 -10.71
C ARG A 116 6.63 7.45 -11.57
N ALA A 117 6.77 7.52 -12.90
CA ALA A 117 6.03 6.66 -13.83
C ALA A 117 6.44 5.18 -13.73
N GLY A 118 7.63 4.90 -13.21
CA GLY A 118 8.12 3.56 -12.93
C GLY A 118 7.85 3.09 -11.50
N ARG A 119 7.09 3.82 -10.69
CA ARG A 119 6.81 3.45 -9.28
C ARG A 119 5.32 3.39 -8.99
N ALA A 120 4.90 2.27 -8.42
CA ALA A 120 3.58 2.05 -7.86
C ALA A 120 3.69 1.62 -6.39
N ILE A 121 2.72 1.99 -5.58
CA ILE A 121 2.60 1.54 -4.21
C ILE A 121 1.17 1.11 -3.92
N CYS A 122 0.99 -0.03 -3.28
CA CYS A 122 -0.32 -0.46 -2.81
C CYS A 122 -0.17 -1.32 -1.55
N GLY A 123 -1.26 -1.50 -0.83
CA GLY A 123 -1.25 -2.34 0.35
C GLY A 123 -2.64 -2.63 0.89
N LEU A 124 -2.73 -3.64 1.73
CA LEU A 124 -3.97 -4.03 2.39
C LEU A 124 -4.02 -3.54 3.84
N SER A 125 -5.21 -3.18 4.33
CA SER A 125 -5.45 -2.86 5.76
C SER A 125 -4.46 -1.80 6.28
N MET A 126 -3.61 -2.12 7.25
CA MET A 126 -2.51 -1.29 7.72
C MET A 126 -1.61 -0.81 6.57
N GLY A 127 -1.22 -1.72 5.66
CA GLY A 127 -0.41 -1.36 4.48
C GLY A 127 -1.16 -0.45 3.49
N GLY A 128 -2.48 -0.55 3.44
CA GLY A 128 -3.34 0.43 2.75
C GLY A 128 -3.28 1.80 3.40
N GLY A 129 -3.31 1.85 4.74
CA GLY A 129 -3.08 3.07 5.52
C GLY A 129 -1.69 3.66 5.29
N HIS A 130 -0.64 2.84 5.30
CA HIS A 130 0.72 3.27 4.97
C HIS A 130 0.77 3.84 3.54
N THR A 131 0.14 3.18 2.56
CA THR A 131 0.05 3.69 1.18
C THR A 131 -0.65 5.04 1.12
N PHE A 132 -1.74 5.21 1.87
CA PHE A 132 -2.45 6.48 1.99
C PHE A 132 -1.53 7.59 2.52
N HIS A 133 -0.83 7.36 3.62
CA HIS A 133 0.10 8.35 4.20
C HIS A 133 1.30 8.65 3.28
N VAL A 134 1.90 7.63 2.66
CA VAL A 134 2.97 7.82 1.66
C VAL A 134 2.49 8.68 0.51
N SER A 135 1.24 8.53 0.06
CA SER A 135 0.68 9.34 -1.02
C SER A 135 0.57 10.83 -0.66
N LEU A 136 0.28 11.13 0.60
CA LEU A 136 0.19 12.50 1.12
C LEU A 136 1.57 13.11 1.36
N LEU A 137 2.53 12.32 1.86
CA LEU A 137 3.90 12.78 2.18
C LEU A 137 4.75 12.94 0.91
N TYR A 138 4.62 12.03 -0.06
CA TYR A 138 5.49 11.96 -1.24
C TYR A 138 4.69 11.96 -2.56
N PRO A 139 3.84 12.98 -2.82
CA PRO A 139 2.90 12.99 -3.96
C PRO A 139 3.58 12.95 -5.34
N ASN A 140 4.88 13.28 -5.40
CA ASN A 140 5.65 13.33 -6.64
C ASN A 140 6.57 12.10 -6.84
N THR A 141 6.50 11.09 -5.97
CA THR A 141 7.38 9.92 -6.04
C THR A 141 6.77 8.76 -6.82
N PHE A 142 5.45 8.64 -6.81
CA PHE A 142 4.69 7.54 -7.42
C PHE A 142 3.64 8.10 -8.37
N ASP A 143 3.35 7.36 -9.45
CA ASP A 143 2.22 7.65 -10.34
C ASP A 143 1.00 6.76 -10.09
N TYR A 144 1.16 5.68 -9.30
CA TYR A 144 0.11 4.69 -9.08
C TYR A 144 -0.01 4.36 -7.59
N PHE A 145 -1.20 4.55 -7.05
CA PHE A 145 -1.54 4.27 -5.65
C PHE A 145 -2.70 3.29 -5.57
N GLY A 146 -2.61 2.27 -4.71
CA GLY A 146 -3.66 1.27 -4.52
C GLY A 146 -3.99 1.06 -3.05
N LEU A 147 -5.20 1.38 -2.64
CA LEU A 147 -5.71 1.16 -1.29
C LEU A 147 -6.62 -0.07 -1.27
N PHE A 148 -6.21 -1.14 -0.59
CA PHE A 148 -6.97 -2.38 -0.48
C PHE A 148 -7.51 -2.51 0.94
N SER A 149 -8.82 -2.30 1.16
CA SER A 149 -9.40 -2.32 2.50
C SER A 149 -8.57 -1.49 3.50
N ALA A 150 -8.25 -0.24 3.16
CA ALA A 150 -7.26 0.54 3.87
C ALA A 150 -7.72 0.94 5.28
N GLY A 151 -6.85 0.77 6.27
CA GLY A 151 -6.99 1.33 7.61
C GLY A 151 -6.65 2.82 7.59
N LEU A 152 -7.66 3.65 7.37
CA LEU A 152 -7.48 5.10 7.29
C LEU A 152 -7.52 5.74 8.68
N HIS A 153 -6.54 6.56 8.98
CA HIS A 153 -6.50 7.41 10.17
C HIS A 153 -5.69 8.67 9.89
N LEU A 154 -5.93 9.72 10.66
CA LEU A 154 -5.17 10.97 10.61
C LEU A 154 -4.52 11.25 11.97
N ALA A 155 -3.54 12.16 12.01
CA ALA A 155 -2.73 12.42 13.20
C ALA A 155 -3.54 12.88 14.42
N LYS A 156 -4.62 13.65 14.18
CA LYS A 156 -5.53 14.11 15.22
C LYS A 156 -6.87 13.38 15.08
N GLY A 157 -7.31 12.77 16.14
CA GLY A 157 -8.53 11.98 16.25
C GLY A 157 -8.29 10.71 17.04
N GLY A 158 -9.30 10.27 17.76
CA GLY A 158 -9.28 9.01 18.50
C GLY A 158 -9.55 7.83 17.58
N TYR A 159 -9.14 6.66 18.00
CA TYR A 159 -9.46 5.40 17.32
C TYR A 159 -10.97 5.13 17.19
N GLN A 160 -11.78 5.82 18.03
CA GLN A 160 -13.23 5.72 18.04
C GLN A 160 -13.91 6.79 17.17
N ASP A 161 -13.17 7.77 16.68
CA ASP A 161 -13.73 8.85 15.87
C ASP A 161 -13.96 8.36 14.44
N SER A 162 -15.08 8.77 13.84
CA SER A 162 -15.30 8.54 12.42
C SER A 162 -14.18 9.19 11.60
N PHE A 163 -13.88 8.66 10.43
CA PHE A 163 -12.87 9.27 9.56
C PHE A 163 -13.30 10.69 9.12
N ALA A 164 -14.60 10.92 8.99
CA ALA A 164 -15.16 12.25 8.73
C ALA A 164 -14.85 13.26 9.86
N ASP A 165 -14.88 12.83 11.13
CA ASP A 165 -14.52 13.70 12.25
C ASP A 165 -13.01 13.91 12.35
N GLN A 166 -12.22 12.87 12.03
CA GLN A 166 -10.77 13.03 11.89
C GLN A 166 -10.41 14.04 10.80
N ILE A 167 -11.09 14.03 9.65
CA ILE A 167 -10.89 15.04 8.59
C ILE A 167 -11.14 16.46 9.13
N LYS A 168 -12.20 16.67 9.90
CA LYS A 168 -12.50 17.98 10.53
C LYS A 168 -11.42 18.42 11.52
N ALA A 169 -10.88 17.46 12.29
CA ALA A 169 -9.81 17.72 13.27
C ALA A 169 -8.43 17.98 12.64
N ASN A 170 -8.24 17.63 11.37
CA ASN A 170 -6.97 17.75 10.63
C ASN A 170 -7.13 18.67 9.40
N PRO A 171 -7.22 19.99 9.59
CA PRO A 171 -7.44 20.92 8.47
C PRO A 171 -6.35 20.86 7.40
N GLU A 172 -5.12 20.47 7.77
CA GLU A 172 -3.99 20.24 6.87
C GLU A 172 -4.24 19.13 5.83
N PHE A 173 -5.16 18.21 6.09
CA PHE A 173 -5.50 17.12 5.19
C PHE A 173 -6.07 17.62 3.85
N ALA A 174 -6.79 18.75 3.88
CA ALA A 174 -7.31 19.38 2.65
C ALA A 174 -6.16 19.82 1.73
N ASP A 175 -5.14 20.47 2.28
CA ASP A 175 -3.97 20.93 1.52
C ASP A 175 -3.10 19.77 1.06
N GLN A 176 -2.93 18.73 1.88
CA GLN A 176 -2.21 17.51 1.51
C GLN A 176 -2.90 16.80 0.35
N SER A 177 -4.23 16.65 0.40
CA SER A 177 -5.03 16.09 -0.70
C SER A 177 -4.92 16.94 -1.97
N ALA A 178 -4.96 18.27 -1.83
CA ALA A 178 -4.79 19.17 -2.98
C ALA A 178 -3.41 19.03 -3.64
N LYS A 179 -2.33 18.89 -2.85
CA LYS A 179 -0.98 18.63 -3.36
C LYS A 179 -0.89 17.27 -4.06
N LEU A 180 -1.49 16.23 -3.46
CA LEU A 180 -1.52 14.88 -4.03
C LEU A 180 -2.18 14.88 -5.40
N PHE A 181 -3.42 15.38 -5.51
CA PHE A 181 -4.14 15.38 -6.78
C PHE A 181 -3.61 16.45 -7.76
N GLY A 182 -3.04 17.54 -7.26
CA GLY A 182 -2.29 18.53 -8.04
C GLY A 182 -1.06 17.95 -8.73
N SER A 183 -0.44 16.91 -8.16
CA SER A 183 0.67 16.17 -8.79
C SER A 183 0.22 15.32 -9.99
N LYS A 184 -1.09 15.15 -10.17
CA LYS A 184 -1.73 14.37 -11.26
C LYS A 184 -1.21 12.93 -11.32
N PRO A 185 -1.40 12.11 -10.27
CA PRO A 185 -1.08 10.68 -10.34
C PRO A 185 -1.86 10.04 -11.49
N LYS A 186 -1.24 9.09 -12.19
CA LYS A 186 -1.89 8.37 -13.29
C LYS A 186 -3.03 7.48 -12.82
N LEU A 187 -2.94 6.97 -11.59
CA LEU A 187 -3.97 6.15 -11.00
C LEU A 187 -3.97 6.29 -9.47
N TYR A 188 -5.11 6.63 -8.91
CA TYR A 188 -5.42 6.43 -7.51
C TYR A 188 -6.59 5.45 -7.43
N TRP A 189 -6.34 4.24 -6.92
CA TRP A 189 -7.29 3.14 -6.96
C TRP A 189 -7.64 2.66 -5.55
N MET A 190 -8.91 2.38 -5.29
CA MET A 190 -9.39 1.87 -4.01
C MET A 190 -10.27 0.63 -4.22
N GLY A 191 -10.04 -0.41 -3.44
CA GLY A 191 -10.88 -1.60 -3.36
C GLY A 191 -11.38 -1.84 -1.96
N MET A 192 -12.68 -2.14 -1.80
CA MET A 192 -13.33 -2.34 -0.51
C MET A 192 -14.41 -3.42 -0.60
N GLY A 193 -14.47 -4.29 0.39
CA GLY A 193 -15.55 -5.28 0.53
C GLY A 193 -16.77 -4.66 1.23
N LYS A 194 -17.97 -5.00 0.78
CA LYS A 194 -19.24 -4.45 1.34
C LYS A 194 -19.43 -4.69 2.82
N THR A 195 -18.89 -5.80 3.34
CA THR A 195 -19.00 -6.16 4.76
C THR A 195 -17.68 -6.01 5.52
N ASP A 196 -16.73 -5.25 4.95
CA ASP A 196 -15.46 -4.93 5.60
C ASP A 196 -15.71 -3.95 6.76
N PHE A 197 -15.10 -4.22 7.92
CA PHE A 197 -15.27 -3.35 9.09
C PHE A 197 -14.66 -1.96 8.90
N LEU A 198 -13.78 -1.77 7.90
CA LEU A 198 -13.20 -0.49 7.51
C LEU A 198 -14.02 0.24 6.41
N TYR A 199 -15.16 -0.32 6.01
CA TYR A 199 -15.96 0.20 4.91
C TYR A 199 -16.31 1.69 5.09
N GLN A 200 -16.76 2.07 6.29
CA GLN A 200 -17.22 3.43 6.55
C GLN A 200 -16.12 4.47 6.39
N SER A 201 -14.89 4.17 6.79
CA SER A 201 -13.78 5.13 6.62
C SER A 201 -13.48 5.42 5.14
N THR A 202 -13.66 4.44 4.26
CA THR A 202 -13.53 4.63 2.81
C THR A 202 -14.69 5.45 2.25
N VAL A 203 -15.91 5.28 2.77
CA VAL A 203 -17.07 6.12 2.39
C VAL A 203 -16.79 7.58 2.76
N ASP A 204 -16.30 7.84 3.97
CA ASP A 204 -16.01 9.18 4.46
C ASP A 204 -14.89 9.86 3.63
N LEU A 205 -13.81 9.12 3.32
CA LEU A 205 -12.74 9.61 2.46
C LEU A 205 -13.25 9.99 1.07
N ARG A 206 -14.04 9.11 0.46
CA ARG A 206 -14.61 9.34 -0.87
C ARG A 206 -15.54 10.55 -0.88
N ALA A 207 -16.42 10.68 0.13
CA ALA A 207 -17.30 11.83 0.25
C ALA A 207 -16.51 13.15 0.30
N PHE A 208 -15.41 13.17 1.05
CA PHE A 208 -14.53 14.34 1.10
C PHE A 208 -13.86 14.62 -0.25
N TRP A 209 -13.28 13.61 -0.90
CA TRP A 209 -12.60 13.79 -2.18
C TRP A 209 -13.57 14.12 -3.33
N ASP A 210 -14.76 13.53 -3.33
CA ASP A 210 -15.82 13.86 -4.30
C ASP A 210 -16.26 15.33 -4.17
N SER A 211 -16.37 15.85 -2.93
CA SER A 211 -16.67 17.26 -2.68
C SER A 211 -15.64 18.23 -3.25
N LYS A 212 -14.40 17.74 -3.48
CA LYS A 212 -13.28 18.50 -4.08
C LYS A 212 -13.09 18.23 -5.58
N GLY A 213 -13.87 17.31 -6.16
CA GLY A 213 -13.77 16.92 -7.56
C GLY A 213 -12.53 16.12 -7.92
N TYR A 214 -11.87 15.48 -6.94
CA TYR A 214 -10.67 14.66 -7.18
C TYR A 214 -11.02 13.37 -7.93
N LYS A 215 -10.12 12.91 -8.80
CA LYS A 215 -10.31 11.73 -9.64
C LYS A 215 -9.59 10.53 -9.07
N TYR A 216 -10.35 9.46 -8.82
CA TYR A 216 -9.87 8.15 -8.38
C TYR A 216 -10.77 7.05 -8.96
N GLU A 217 -10.29 5.82 -8.93
CA GLU A 217 -11.10 4.64 -9.23
C GLU A 217 -11.50 3.95 -7.92
N TYR A 218 -12.74 3.51 -7.84
CA TYR A 218 -13.25 2.73 -6.71
C TYR A 218 -13.91 1.45 -7.19
N VAL A 219 -13.58 0.35 -6.52
CA VAL A 219 -14.19 -0.97 -6.76
C VAL A 219 -14.73 -1.51 -5.45
N GLU A 220 -16.01 -1.85 -5.48
CA GLU A 220 -16.67 -2.53 -4.38
C GLU A 220 -16.86 -4.01 -4.72
N THR A 221 -16.54 -4.88 -3.77
CA THR A 221 -16.72 -6.33 -3.92
C THR A 221 -17.58 -6.90 -2.81
N ASP A 222 -18.12 -8.08 -3.02
CA ASP A 222 -18.75 -8.84 -1.96
C ASP A 222 -17.71 -9.32 -0.94
N GLY A 223 -18.17 -9.58 0.31
CA GLY A 223 -17.34 -10.03 1.40
C GLY A 223 -16.67 -8.89 2.18
N GLY A 224 -15.85 -9.26 3.13
CA GLY A 224 -15.23 -8.35 4.12
C GLY A 224 -13.71 -8.29 4.00
N HIS A 225 -13.07 -8.17 5.16
CA HIS A 225 -11.62 -7.98 5.35
C HIS A 225 -10.86 -9.30 5.19
N ILE A 226 -10.72 -9.81 3.97
CA ILE A 226 -10.24 -11.17 3.69
C ILE A 226 -9.27 -11.25 2.50
N TRP A 227 -8.36 -12.22 2.54
CA TRP A 227 -7.35 -12.46 1.50
C TRP A 227 -7.94 -12.71 0.11
N ARG A 228 -9.15 -13.32 0.01
CA ARG A 228 -9.84 -13.48 -1.27
C ARG A 228 -9.99 -12.14 -1.99
N ASN A 229 -10.46 -11.11 -1.29
CA ASN A 229 -10.68 -9.79 -1.85
C ASN A 229 -9.35 -9.12 -2.22
N TRP A 230 -8.34 -9.21 -1.36
CA TRP A 230 -7.03 -8.58 -1.62
C TRP A 230 -6.30 -9.21 -2.80
N ARG A 231 -6.43 -10.52 -3.03
CA ARG A 231 -5.94 -11.18 -4.25
C ARG A 231 -6.64 -10.66 -5.51
N ILE A 232 -7.95 -10.44 -5.43
CA ILE A 232 -8.73 -9.83 -6.52
C ILE A 232 -8.23 -8.40 -6.77
N TYR A 233 -8.03 -7.60 -5.73
CA TYR A 233 -7.56 -6.22 -5.85
C TYR A 233 -6.16 -6.14 -6.43
N LEU A 234 -5.24 -6.98 -5.98
CA LEU A 234 -3.91 -7.07 -6.60
C LEU A 234 -4.00 -7.42 -8.09
N THR A 235 -4.84 -8.40 -8.44
CA THR A 235 -5.05 -8.80 -9.84
C THR A 235 -5.60 -7.64 -10.68
N MET A 236 -6.56 -6.87 -10.16
CA MET A 236 -7.15 -5.73 -10.87
C MET A 236 -6.16 -4.57 -10.99
N PHE A 237 -5.47 -4.23 -9.91
CA PHE A 237 -4.53 -3.12 -9.85
C PHE A 237 -3.29 -3.36 -10.73
N ALA A 238 -2.68 -4.55 -10.67
CA ALA A 238 -1.50 -4.90 -11.45
C ALA A 238 -1.72 -4.79 -12.97
N GLN A 239 -2.95 -4.99 -13.44
CA GLN A 239 -3.32 -4.83 -14.84
C GLN A 239 -3.41 -3.37 -15.29
N LYS A 240 -3.46 -2.41 -14.38
CA LYS A 240 -3.67 -0.98 -14.66
C LYS A 240 -2.40 -0.14 -14.58
N ILE A 241 -1.38 -0.61 -13.86
CA ILE A 241 -0.15 0.13 -13.62
C ILE A 241 0.88 -0.06 -14.75
N PHE A 242 1.76 0.94 -14.89
CA PHE A 242 2.89 0.95 -15.84
C PHE A 242 2.52 0.87 -17.34
N LYS A 243 1.34 1.36 -17.68
CA LYS A 243 0.86 1.46 -19.07
C LYS A 243 1.23 2.78 -19.72
#